data_ad85e2c2f1d92ba7a5a65adfb6c74804
#
_entry.id   ad85e2c2f1d92ba7a5a65adfb6c74804
#
_cell.length_a   1.000
_cell.length_b   1.000
_cell.length_c   1.000
_cell.angle_alpha   90.00
_cell.angle_beta   90.00
_cell.angle_gamma   90.00
#
_symmetry.space_group_name_H-M   'P 1'
#
loop_
_entity.id
_entity.type
_entity.pdbx_description
1 polymer ?
#
loop_
_entity_poly.entity_id
_entity_poly.type
_entity_poly.pdbx_seq_one_letter_code
_entity_poly.pdbx_strand_id
1 'polypeptide(L)'
;YMIPYLEDKYQMLQMLACAIKGVYASVFYRDSKAYMTATSNVIDQEKMAVILQQVVGNDYGTRFYPTMSGVLRSLNYYPIGDETAEEGIASLALGLGKYIVDGGQTLRVCPYHPNQVLQTSEVDKALRETQTQFYALDMQHVGEDFKVDDGFNIQKLRIKDAVEDQSLNFIASTFDPYDQVINDGVYEEGRKLITFASVLQHGVVPLPEILQMSMKYGSGAMRRPVEIEFACNIHADRTCDFYLLQIRPIVDAKEMLDEDVAAIPDSECLLRSHNSL
;
A
#
# COMPACT_ATOMS: atom_id res chain seq x y z
N TYR A 1 12.31 -1.46 -9.11
CA TYR A 1 12.23 -2.65 -9.99
C TYR A 1 11.98 -3.89 -9.15
N MET A 2 10.96 -4.68 -9.49
CA MET A 2 10.69 -5.98 -8.88
C MET A 2 11.21 -7.08 -9.82
N ILE A 3 12.11 -7.93 -9.31
CA ILE A 3 12.78 -8.97 -10.11
C ILE A 3 12.39 -10.31 -9.52
N PRO A 4 11.81 -11.24 -10.32
CA PRO A 4 11.54 -12.59 -9.87
C PRO A 4 12.84 -13.35 -9.61
N TYR A 5 12.80 -14.33 -8.72
CA TYR A 5 13.95 -15.17 -8.46
C TYR A 5 14.24 -16.05 -9.69
N LEU A 6 15.50 -16.09 -10.11
CA LEU A 6 16.01 -16.95 -11.18
C LEU A 6 16.94 -18.01 -10.59
N GLU A 7 16.76 -19.27 -10.97
CA GLU A 7 17.64 -20.36 -10.57
C GLU A 7 19.06 -20.20 -11.16
N ASP A 8 19.14 -19.68 -12.38
CA ASP A 8 20.43 -19.34 -13.00
C ASP A 8 21.02 -18.10 -12.34
N LYS A 9 22.07 -18.30 -11.55
CA LYS A 9 22.77 -17.23 -10.83
C LYS A 9 23.36 -16.16 -11.73
N TYR A 10 23.77 -16.52 -12.95
CA TYR A 10 24.35 -15.57 -13.88
C TYR A 10 23.28 -14.64 -14.45
N GLN A 11 22.13 -15.20 -14.87
CA GLN A 11 20.99 -14.41 -15.30
C GLN A 11 20.46 -13.52 -14.16
N MET A 12 20.35 -14.06 -12.94
CA MET A 12 19.96 -13.27 -11.77
C MET A 12 20.89 -12.09 -11.53
N LEU A 13 22.21 -12.31 -11.61
CA LEU A 13 23.20 -11.25 -11.47
C LEU A 13 23.07 -10.19 -12.57
N GLN A 14 22.82 -10.61 -13.81
CA GLN A 14 22.60 -9.67 -14.93
C GLN A 14 21.37 -8.81 -14.70
N MET A 15 20.24 -9.42 -14.31
CA MET A 15 18.99 -8.69 -14.02
C MET A 15 19.18 -7.68 -12.87
N LEU A 16 19.81 -8.09 -11.79
CA LEU A 16 20.14 -7.21 -10.67
C LEU A 16 21.04 -6.05 -11.10
N ALA A 17 22.09 -6.33 -11.89
CA ALA A 17 22.98 -5.30 -12.40
C ALA A 17 22.25 -4.29 -13.31
N CYS A 18 21.32 -4.75 -14.15
CA CYS A 18 20.47 -3.89 -14.96
C CYS A 18 19.55 -3.02 -14.11
N ALA A 19 18.91 -3.59 -13.07
CA ALA A 19 18.07 -2.84 -12.17
C ALA A 19 18.85 -1.77 -11.39
N ILE A 20 20.02 -2.11 -10.87
CA ILE A 20 20.91 -1.16 -10.19
C ILE A 20 21.30 0.00 -11.12
N LYS A 21 21.69 -0.31 -12.36
CA LYS A 21 21.95 0.72 -13.39
C LYS A 21 20.73 1.58 -13.67
N GLY A 22 19.54 0.96 -13.73
CA GLY A 22 18.27 1.66 -13.91
C GLY A 22 17.99 2.65 -12.77
N VAL A 23 18.25 2.27 -11.51
CA VAL A 23 18.13 3.16 -10.35
C VAL A 23 19.09 4.34 -10.48
N TYR A 24 20.36 4.11 -10.78
CA TYR A 24 21.31 5.22 -10.99
C TYR A 24 20.91 6.11 -12.17
N ALA A 25 20.40 5.55 -13.26
CA ALA A 25 19.98 6.30 -14.41
C ALA A 25 18.70 7.14 -14.16
N SER A 26 17.87 6.75 -13.18
CA SER A 26 16.57 7.40 -12.90
C SER A 26 16.70 8.87 -12.48
N VAL A 27 17.84 9.26 -11.91
CA VAL A 27 18.15 10.67 -11.60
C VAL A 27 18.04 11.56 -12.86
N PHE A 28 18.36 11.00 -14.03
CA PHE A 28 18.39 11.73 -15.30
C PHE A 28 17.05 11.66 -16.07
N TYR A 29 16.05 10.96 -15.56
CA TYR A 29 14.75 10.87 -16.20
C TYR A 29 14.00 12.21 -16.17
N ARG A 30 13.07 12.38 -17.10
CA ARG A 30 12.32 13.63 -17.29
C ARG A 30 11.62 14.09 -16.02
N ASP A 31 10.95 13.15 -15.32
CA ASP A 31 10.18 13.45 -14.12
C ASP A 31 11.08 13.82 -12.95
N SER A 32 12.22 13.14 -12.79
CA SER A 32 13.23 13.47 -11.79
C SER A 32 13.81 14.86 -12.04
N LYS A 33 14.12 15.20 -13.29
CA LYS A 33 14.59 16.54 -13.67
C LYS A 33 13.53 17.62 -13.43
N ALA A 34 12.26 17.34 -13.75
CA ALA A 34 11.16 18.28 -13.50
C ALA A 34 11.00 18.55 -12.00
N TYR A 35 11.07 17.48 -11.17
CA TYR A 35 11.02 17.61 -9.72
C TYR A 35 12.19 18.46 -9.17
N MET A 36 13.42 18.18 -9.61
CA MET A 36 14.59 18.95 -9.18
C MET A 36 14.55 20.42 -9.63
N THR A 37 13.95 20.69 -10.79
CA THR A 37 13.77 22.07 -11.25
C THR A 37 12.72 22.82 -10.41
N ALA A 38 11.73 22.09 -9.89
CA ALA A 38 10.68 22.65 -9.03
C ALA A 38 11.10 22.75 -7.54
N THR A 39 12.24 22.19 -7.17
CA THR A 39 12.80 22.23 -5.81
C THR A 39 14.14 22.96 -5.81
N SER A 40 14.66 23.27 -4.62
CA SER A 40 16.00 23.87 -4.46
C SER A 40 17.18 22.90 -4.72
N ASN A 41 16.89 21.66 -5.13
CA ASN A 41 17.89 20.63 -5.33
C ASN A 41 18.65 20.84 -6.64
N VAL A 42 19.98 20.60 -6.60
CA VAL A 42 20.87 20.72 -7.73
C VAL A 42 21.27 19.32 -8.22
N ILE A 43 21.02 19.04 -9.52
CA ILE A 43 21.30 17.71 -10.13
C ILE A 43 22.70 17.21 -9.86
N ASP A 44 23.71 18.08 -9.92
CA ASP A 44 25.13 17.69 -9.73
C ASP A 44 25.45 17.28 -8.28
N GLN A 45 24.57 17.59 -7.34
CA GLN A 45 24.71 17.26 -5.91
C GLN A 45 23.87 16.05 -5.50
N GLU A 46 22.92 15.63 -6.34
CA GLU A 46 22.10 14.47 -6.07
C GLU A 46 22.91 13.17 -6.13
N LYS A 47 22.71 12.34 -5.12
CA LYS A 47 23.34 11.03 -5.02
C LYS A 47 22.27 9.96 -4.85
N MET A 48 22.37 8.92 -5.67
CA MET A 48 21.45 7.76 -5.57
C MET A 48 22.01 6.71 -4.63
N ALA A 49 21.17 6.25 -3.72
CA ALA A 49 21.38 5.01 -2.97
C ALA A 49 20.53 3.89 -3.57
N VAL A 50 21.04 2.67 -3.52
CA VAL A 50 20.33 1.48 -3.98
C VAL A 50 20.05 0.59 -2.76
N ILE A 51 18.77 0.28 -2.54
CA ILE A 51 18.32 -0.65 -1.52
C ILE A 51 17.88 -1.93 -2.21
N LEU A 52 18.46 -3.06 -1.84
CA LEU A 52 18.02 -4.39 -2.26
C LEU A 52 17.17 -4.98 -1.14
N GLN A 53 15.92 -5.27 -1.44
CA GLN A 53 14.96 -5.79 -0.48
C GLN A 53 14.26 -7.02 -1.08
N GLN A 54 14.10 -8.06 -0.27
CA GLN A 54 13.34 -9.23 -0.68
C GLN A 54 11.86 -8.85 -0.83
N VAL A 55 11.25 -9.27 -1.95
CA VAL A 55 9.81 -9.11 -2.14
C VAL A 55 9.07 -10.11 -1.26
N VAL A 56 8.10 -9.60 -0.50
CA VAL A 56 7.23 -10.42 0.37
C VAL A 56 6.04 -10.92 -0.43
N GLY A 57 5.68 -12.19 -0.25
CA GLY A 57 4.51 -12.78 -0.90
C GLY A 57 4.47 -14.29 -0.75
N ASN A 58 3.45 -14.88 -1.34
CA ASN A 58 3.27 -16.32 -1.51
C ASN A 58 3.38 -16.66 -2.99
N ASP A 59 3.90 -17.84 -3.27
CA ASP A 59 3.99 -18.39 -4.63
C ASP A 59 2.67 -19.06 -5.00
N TYR A 60 2.08 -18.59 -6.10
CA TYR A 60 0.87 -19.15 -6.72
C TYR A 60 1.19 -19.73 -8.11
N GLY A 61 2.42 -20.19 -8.31
CA GLY A 61 2.92 -20.79 -9.55
C GLY A 61 3.30 -19.75 -10.61
N THR A 62 2.33 -19.11 -11.23
CA THR A 62 2.58 -18.10 -12.26
C THR A 62 2.64 -16.68 -11.72
N ARG A 63 2.32 -16.49 -10.44
CA ARG A 63 2.15 -15.21 -9.77
C ARG A 63 2.76 -15.26 -8.37
N PHE A 64 3.32 -14.14 -7.92
CA PHE A 64 3.84 -14.01 -6.57
C PHE A 64 3.34 -12.70 -5.95
N TYR A 65 2.65 -12.78 -4.81
CA TYR A 65 2.13 -11.62 -4.10
C TYR A 65 1.76 -11.95 -2.64
N PRO A 66 1.76 -10.95 -1.73
CA PRO A 66 1.35 -11.16 -0.35
C PRO A 66 -0.18 -11.28 -0.22
N THR A 67 -0.64 -11.88 0.86
CA THR A 67 -2.08 -11.92 1.19
C THR A 67 -2.65 -10.52 1.31
N MET A 68 -1.90 -9.61 1.93
CA MET A 68 -2.24 -8.19 1.97
C MET A 68 -1.00 -7.31 2.03
N SER A 69 -1.15 -6.08 1.57
CA SER A 69 -0.21 -4.98 1.80
C SER A 69 -0.96 -3.80 2.38
N GLY A 70 -0.24 -2.91 3.03
CA GLY A 70 -0.84 -1.71 3.57
C GLY A 70 0.12 -0.54 3.68
N VAL A 71 -0.49 0.64 3.76
CA VAL A 71 0.15 1.89 4.14
C VAL A 71 -0.54 2.40 5.40
N LEU A 72 0.23 2.50 6.46
CA LEU A 72 -0.21 2.94 7.78
C LEU A 72 0.33 4.34 8.05
N ARG A 73 -0.53 5.26 8.43
CA ARG A 73 -0.14 6.61 8.87
C ARG A 73 -0.51 6.80 10.33
N SER A 74 0.40 7.29 11.13
CA SER A 74 0.13 7.60 12.54
C SER A 74 -0.63 8.92 12.73
N LEU A 75 -1.05 9.55 11.64
CA LEU A 75 -1.91 10.72 11.63
C LEU A 75 -3.06 10.49 10.65
N ASN A 76 -4.29 10.57 11.16
CA ASN A 76 -5.51 10.51 10.38
C ASN A 76 -6.01 11.92 10.08
N TYR A 77 -5.85 12.37 8.82
CA TYR A 77 -6.28 13.72 8.42
C TYR A 77 -7.80 13.86 8.29
N TYR A 78 -8.53 12.76 8.19
CA TYR A 78 -9.97 12.74 7.98
C TYR A 78 -10.63 11.69 8.89
N PRO A 79 -10.62 11.91 10.22
CA PRO A 79 -11.26 10.98 11.15
C PRO A 79 -12.78 10.94 10.91
N ILE A 80 -13.39 9.77 11.10
CA ILE A 80 -14.82 9.55 10.97
C ILE A 80 -15.42 9.03 12.27
N GLY A 81 -16.67 9.42 12.57
CA GLY A 81 -17.34 9.00 13.79
C GLY A 81 -16.57 9.40 15.05
N ASP A 82 -16.20 8.40 15.85
CA ASP A 82 -15.48 8.60 17.13
C ASP A 82 -13.96 8.53 16.98
N GLU A 83 -13.44 8.44 15.74
CA GLU A 83 -11.99 8.43 15.49
C GLU A 83 -11.35 9.76 15.82
N THR A 84 -10.08 9.74 16.25
CA THR A 84 -9.26 10.93 16.43
C THR A 84 -8.09 10.96 15.42
N ALA A 85 -7.51 12.14 15.23
CA ALA A 85 -6.38 12.30 14.30
C ALA A 85 -5.16 11.46 14.72
N GLU A 86 -4.92 11.34 16.04
CA GLU A 86 -3.78 10.65 16.63
C GLU A 86 -3.89 9.12 16.58
N GLU A 87 -5.08 8.59 16.36
CA GLU A 87 -5.31 7.14 16.23
C GLU A 87 -4.83 6.58 14.89
N GLY A 88 -4.51 7.47 13.95
CA GLY A 88 -3.94 7.08 12.67
C GLY A 88 -4.93 6.38 11.75
N ILE A 89 -4.44 5.92 10.63
CA ILE A 89 -5.25 5.31 9.57
C ILE A 89 -4.41 4.32 8.75
N ALA A 90 -4.98 3.18 8.40
CA ALA A 90 -4.38 2.21 7.48
C ALA A 90 -5.18 2.13 6.18
N SER A 91 -4.47 2.03 5.06
CA SER A 91 -5.01 1.65 3.75
C SER A 91 -4.57 0.22 3.46
N LEU A 92 -5.52 -0.69 3.28
CA LEU A 92 -5.27 -2.12 3.06
C LEU A 92 -5.65 -2.51 1.63
N ALA A 93 -4.86 -3.41 1.04
CA ALA A 93 -5.14 -3.99 -0.27
C ALA A 93 -4.61 -5.43 -0.38
N LEU A 94 -5.27 -6.25 -1.19
CA LEU A 94 -4.74 -7.52 -1.67
C LEU A 94 -3.57 -7.27 -2.62
N GLY A 95 -2.52 -8.10 -2.53
CA GLY A 95 -1.41 -8.10 -3.48
C GLY A 95 -0.30 -7.12 -3.12
N LEU A 96 0.52 -6.75 -4.10
CA LEU A 96 1.69 -5.90 -3.91
C LEU A 96 1.33 -4.46 -3.54
N GLY A 97 2.03 -3.90 -2.56
CA GLY A 97 1.82 -2.54 -2.03
C GLY A 97 1.93 -1.42 -3.06
N LYS A 98 2.63 -1.65 -4.18
CA LYS A 98 2.66 -0.70 -5.30
C LYS A 98 1.25 -0.33 -5.80
N TYR A 99 0.27 -1.24 -5.69
CA TYR A 99 -1.12 -0.94 -6.03
C TYR A 99 -1.70 0.22 -5.20
N ILE A 100 -1.34 0.30 -3.92
CA ILE A 100 -1.77 1.37 -3.01
C ILE A 100 -1.09 2.70 -3.41
N VAL A 101 0.22 2.65 -3.64
CA VAL A 101 1.03 3.81 -4.01
C VAL A 101 0.58 4.41 -5.34
N ASP A 102 0.19 3.58 -6.30
CA ASP A 102 -0.33 4.00 -7.61
C ASP A 102 -1.80 4.52 -7.53
N GLY A 103 -2.39 4.65 -6.34
CA GLY A 103 -3.74 5.18 -6.15
C GLY A 103 -4.85 4.18 -6.41
N GLY A 104 -4.59 2.89 -6.29
CA GLY A 104 -5.59 1.84 -6.39
C GLY A 104 -6.66 1.92 -5.29
N GLN A 105 -7.79 1.26 -5.50
CA GLN A 105 -8.86 1.16 -4.49
C GLN A 105 -8.37 0.34 -3.29
N THR A 106 -8.39 0.95 -2.10
CA THR A 106 -7.95 0.34 -0.84
C THR A 106 -9.07 0.38 0.18
N LEU A 107 -9.07 -0.56 1.11
CA LEU A 107 -9.91 -0.46 2.30
C LEU A 107 -9.24 0.47 3.31
N ARG A 108 -9.97 1.46 3.79
CA ARG A 108 -9.49 2.40 4.79
C ARG A 108 -10.03 2.03 6.17
N VAL A 109 -9.15 1.89 7.16
CA VAL A 109 -9.52 1.48 8.52
C VAL A 109 -8.66 2.19 9.56
N CYS A 110 -9.30 2.69 10.62
CA CYS A 110 -8.60 3.12 11.84
C CYS A 110 -8.26 1.87 12.67
N PRO A 111 -6.98 1.62 13.04
CA PRO A 111 -6.61 0.45 13.83
C PRO A 111 -7.24 0.39 15.23
N TYR A 112 -7.68 1.51 15.78
CA TYR A 112 -8.38 1.58 17.08
C TYR A 112 -9.88 1.30 16.94
N HIS A 113 -10.43 1.45 15.73
CA HIS A 113 -11.85 1.23 15.41
C HIS A 113 -12.01 0.24 14.24
N PRO A 114 -11.47 -1.01 14.32
CA PRO A 114 -11.38 -1.93 13.17
C PRO A 114 -12.76 -2.36 12.62
N ASN A 115 -13.83 -2.22 13.42
CA ASN A 115 -15.20 -2.53 13.01
C ASN A 115 -15.90 -1.37 12.30
N GLN A 116 -15.31 -0.16 12.31
CA GLN A 116 -15.89 1.03 11.68
C GLN A 116 -15.27 1.28 10.31
N VAL A 117 -15.68 0.50 9.33
CA VAL A 117 -15.20 0.63 7.96
C VAL A 117 -16.30 1.23 7.09
N LEU A 118 -16.13 2.50 6.69
CA LEU A 118 -17.13 3.25 5.93
C LEU A 118 -17.48 2.58 4.59
N GLN A 119 -16.50 2.01 3.89
CA GLN A 119 -16.68 1.40 2.57
C GLN A 119 -17.53 0.13 2.62
N THR A 120 -17.61 -0.54 3.78
CA THR A 120 -18.41 -1.76 3.96
C THR A 120 -19.64 -1.54 4.84
N SER A 121 -19.97 -0.29 5.18
CA SER A 121 -21.13 0.05 6.03
C SER A 121 -22.47 -0.22 5.35
N GLU A 122 -22.52 -0.23 4.03
CA GLU A 122 -23.69 -0.48 3.21
C GLU A 122 -23.31 -1.37 2.01
N VAL A 123 -24.23 -2.24 1.58
CA VAL A 123 -24.01 -3.16 0.46
C VAL A 123 -23.62 -2.42 -0.82
N ASP A 124 -24.33 -1.35 -1.16
CA ASP A 124 -24.07 -0.56 -2.38
C ASP A 124 -22.71 0.11 -2.36
N LYS A 125 -22.25 0.59 -1.19
CA LYS A 125 -20.90 1.14 -1.03
C LYS A 125 -19.85 0.04 -1.20
N ALA A 126 -20.03 -1.09 -0.54
CA ALA A 126 -19.10 -2.20 -0.63
C ALA A 126 -18.94 -2.69 -2.08
N LEU A 127 -20.01 -2.76 -2.85
CA LEU A 127 -19.99 -3.16 -4.26
C LEU A 127 -19.22 -2.16 -5.16
N ARG A 128 -19.20 -0.87 -4.81
CA ARG A 128 -18.53 0.18 -5.60
C ARG A 128 -17.11 0.50 -5.13
N GLU A 129 -16.87 0.46 -3.81
CA GLU A 129 -15.69 1.06 -3.20
C GLU A 129 -14.65 0.03 -2.73
N THR A 130 -14.98 -1.28 -2.78
CA THR A 130 -13.99 -2.32 -2.48
C THR A 130 -13.09 -2.59 -3.68
N GLN A 131 -11.91 -3.09 -3.40
CA GLN A 131 -10.87 -3.38 -4.39
C GLN A 131 -11.37 -4.33 -5.49
N THR A 132 -11.11 -3.98 -6.76
CA THR A 132 -11.51 -4.76 -7.94
C THR A 132 -10.33 -5.36 -8.70
N GLN A 133 -9.14 -4.82 -8.50
CA GLN A 133 -7.90 -5.22 -9.16
C GLN A 133 -6.77 -5.25 -8.13
N PHE A 134 -5.70 -5.97 -8.42
CA PHE A 134 -4.49 -6.00 -7.60
C PHE A 134 -3.24 -6.18 -8.46
N TYR A 135 -2.07 -5.99 -7.86
CA TYR A 135 -0.79 -6.25 -8.50
C TYR A 135 -0.15 -7.52 -7.96
N ALA A 136 0.41 -8.31 -8.87
CA ALA A 136 1.24 -9.49 -8.60
C ALA A 136 2.52 -9.42 -9.42
N LEU A 137 3.59 -10.01 -8.92
CA LEU A 137 4.81 -10.24 -9.67
C LEU A 137 4.56 -11.36 -10.67
N ASP A 138 4.94 -11.14 -11.93
CA ASP A 138 4.88 -12.15 -12.99
C ASP A 138 6.02 -13.18 -12.81
N MET A 139 5.64 -14.44 -12.66
CA MET A 139 6.57 -15.55 -12.53
C MET A 139 6.70 -16.39 -13.82
N GLN A 140 5.93 -16.07 -14.87
CA GLN A 140 5.97 -16.79 -16.16
C GLN A 140 7.03 -16.25 -17.09
N HIS A 141 7.16 -14.91 -17.18
CA HIS A 141 8.07 -14.24 -18.11
C HIS A 141 9.42 -13.94 -17.45
N VAL A 142 9.88 -14.90 -16.67
CA VAL A 142 11.13 -14.82 -15.90
C VAL A 142 12.32 -14.91 -16.87
N GLY A 143 13.16 -13.87 -16.88
CA GLY A 143 14.36 -13.84 -17.75
C GLY A 143 14.18 -13.19 -19.11
N GLU A 144 13.04 -12.57 -19.40
CA GLU A 144 12.89 -11.66 -20.53
C GLU A 144 13.80 -10.44 -20.40
N ASP A 145 14.03 -9.74 -21.51
CA ASP A 145 14.89 -8.55 -21.55
C ASP A 145 14.43 -7.48 -20.54
N PHE A 146 15.39 -6.98 -19.77
CA PHE A 146 15.15 -5.91 -18.80
C PHE A 146 14.59 -4.65 -19.49
N LYS A 147 13.46 -4.15 -19.02
CA LYS A 147 12.85 -2.91 -19.49
C LYS A 147 13.07 -1.81 -18.46
N VAL A 148 13.27 -0.59 -18.94
CA VAL A 148 13.41 0.62 -18.11
C VAL A 148 12.00 1.10 -17.72
N ASP A 149 11.25 0.24 -17.05
CA ASP A 149 9.92 0.48 -16.51
C ASP A 149 9.85 -0.20 -15.15
N ASP A 150 9.49 0.52 -14.10
CA ASP A 150 9.43 0.00 -12.73
C ASP A 150 8.34 -1.06 -12.53
N GLY A 151 7.40 -1.15 -13.46
CA GLY A 151 6.32 -2.13 -13.48
C GLY A 151 6.49 -3.28 -14.49
N PHE A 152 7.64 -3.43 -15.17
CA PHE A 152 7.77 -4.37 -16.28
C PHE A 152 7.52 -5.84 -15.93
N ASN A 153 7.73 -6.25 -14.67
CA ASN A 153 7.44 -7.60 -14.15
C ASN A 153 6.17 -7.65 -13.31
N ILE A 154 5.31 -6.64 -13.37
CA ILE A 154 4.10 -6.57 -12.56
C ILE A 154 2.89 -6.80 -13.45
N GLN A 155 2.06 -7.77 -13.07
CA GLN A 155 0.76 -8.00 -13.67
C GLN A 155 -0.31 -7.24 -12.89
N LYS A 156 -1.20 -6.55 -13.61
CA LYS A 156 -2.43 -5.98 -13.06
C LYS A 156 -3.58 -6.96 -13.29
N LEU A 157 -4.06 -7.55 -12.23
CA LEU A 157 -5.00 -8.67 -12.22
C LEU A 157 -6.35 -8.24 -11.63
N ARG A 158 -7.39 -9.04 -11.87
CA ARG A 158 -8.72 -8.86 -11.27
C ARG A 158 -8.88 -9.78 -10.07
N ILE A 159 -9.82 -9.46 -9.17
CA ILE A 159 -10.11 -10.29 -7.98
C ILE A 159 -10.46 -11.73 -8.34
N LYS A 160 -11.08 -12.00 -9.50
CA LYS A 160 -11.35 -13.35 -9.97
C LYS A 160 -10.09 -14.21 -10.13
N ASP A 161 -8.95 -13.59 -10.51
CA ASP A 161 -7.69 -14.31 -10.67
C ASP A 161 -7.16 -14.77 -9.29
N ALA A 162 -7.39 -13.98 -8.25
CA ALA A 162 -7.07 -14.35 -6.86
C ALA A 162 -8.01 -15.44 -6.29
N VAL A 163 -9.23 -15.59 -6.83
CA VAL A 163 -10.10 -16.74 -6.51
C VAL A 163 -9.49 -18.04 -7.02
N GLU A 164 -8.94 -18.03 -8.25
CA GLU A 164 -8.25 -19.17 -8.84
C GLU A 164 -7.02 -19.55 -8.00
N ASP A 165 -6.28 -18.57 -7.50
CA ASP A 165 -5.12 -18.76 -6.63
C ASP A 165 -5.48 -19.19 -5.19
N GLN A 166 -6.77 -19.25 -4.83
CA GLN A 166 -7.29 -19.53 -3.47
C GLN A 166 -6.70 -18.61 -2.39
N SER A 167 -6.32 -17.40 -2.75
CA SER A 167 -5.63 -16.46 -1.85
C SER A 167 -6.58 -15.58 -1.01
N LEU A 168 -7.90 -15.72 -1.20
CA LEU A 168 -8.90 -14.81 -0.63
C LEU A 168 -9.45 -15.24 0.74
N ASN A 169 -9.12 -16.43 1.25
CA ASN A 169 -9.79 -17.10 2.36
C ASN A 169 -9.99 -16.24 3.63
N PHE A 170 -9.06 -15.34 3.94
CA PHE A 170 -9.10 -14.53 5.17
C PHE A 170 -9.38 -13.03 4.91
N ILE A 171 -9.50 -12.62 3.64
CA ILE A 171 -9.58 -11.20 3.29
C ILE A 171 -10.83 -10.82 2.49
N ALA A 172 -11.58 -11.81 2.00
CA ALA A 172 -12.77 -11.56 1.22
C ALA A 172 -14.06 -11.97 1.93
N SER A 173 -15.12 -11.26 1.57
CA SER A 173 -16.51 -11.63 1.82
C SER A 173 -17.19 -11.91 0.48
N THR A 174 -18.33 -12.59 0.50
CA THR A 174 -19.13 -12.92 -0.70
C THR A 174 -20.45 -12.20 -0.66
N PHE A 175 -20.74 -11.43 -1.70
CA PHE A 175 -22.05 -10.81 -1.91
C PHE A 175 -23.01 -11.82 -2.54
N ASP A 176 -24.15 -12.03 -1.88
CA ASP A 176 -25.27 -12.81 -2.38
C ASP A 176 -26.26 -11.88 -3.11
N PRO A 177 -26.44 -12.05 -4.44
CA PRO A 177 -27.35 -11.20 -5.20
C PRO A 177 -28.83 -11.49 -4.96
N TYR A 178 -29.20 -12.66 -4.43
CA TYR A 178 -30.59 -13.02 -4.16
C TYR A 178 -31.11 -12.35 -2.87
N ASP A 179 -30.32 -12.52 -1.79
CA ASP A 179 -30.66 -11.97 -0.48
C ASP A 179 -30.17 -10.54 -0.28
N GLN A 180 -29.37 -10.01 -1.23
CA GLN A 180 -28.77 -8.66 -1.17
C GLN A 180 -27.94 -8.43 0.10
N VAL A 181 -27.22 -9.46 0.54
CA VAL A 181 -26.37 -9.44 1.75
C VAL A 181 -24.93 -9.75 1.42
N ILE A 182 -24.02 -9.28 2.28
CA ILE A 182 -22.59 -9.63 2.24
C ILE A 182 -22.35 -10.63 3.37
N ASN A 183 -21.92 -11.82 3.01
CA ASN A 183 -21.56 -12.89 3.95
C ASN A 183 -20.04 -12.95 4.07
N ASP A 184 -19.53 -12.98 5.30
CA ASP A 184 -18.10 -13.09 5.53
C ASP A 184 -17.58 -14.46 5.12
N GLY A 185 -16.47 -14.45 4.38
CA GLY A 185 -15.84 -15.63 3.82
C GLY A 185 -16.04 -15.79 2.31
N VAL A 186 -15.37 -16.80 1.77
CA VAL A 186 -15.37 -17.13 0.34
C VAL A 186 -16.30 -18.31 0.10
N TYR A 187 -17.45 -18.08 -0.48
CA TYR A 187 -18.43 -19.10 -0.87
C TYR A 187 -18.32 -19.33 -2.38
N GLU A 188 -18.83 -20.45 -2.88
CA GLU A 188 -18.73 -20.82 -4.29
C GLU A 188 -19.47 -19.83 -5.19
N GLU A 189 -20.71 -19.52 -4.85
CA GLU A 189 -21.55 -18.58 -5.58
C GLU A 189 -21.40 -17.14 -5.04
N GLY A 190 -21.70 -16.13 -5.87
CA GLY A 190 -21.67 -14.71 -5.52
C GLY A 190 -20.35 -14.01 -5.82
N ARG A 191 -20.42 -12.66 -5.80
CA ARG A 191 -19.28 -11.78 -6.08
C ARG A 191 -18.36 -11.67 -4.86
N LYS A 192 -17.07 -11.86 -5.06
CA LYS A 192 -16.06 -11.69 -4.00
C LYS A 192 -15.70 -10.21 -3.85
N LEU A 193 -15.74 -9.74 -2.60
CA LEU A 193 -15.41 -8.37 -2.19
C LEU A 193 -14.25 -8.41 -1.22
N ILE A 194 -13.27 -7.56 -1.39
CA ILE A 194 -12.11 -7.46 -0.47
C ILE A 194 -12.51 -6.56 0.70
N THR A 195 -12.95 -7.18 1.79
CA THR A 195 -13.48 -6.51 2.99
C THR A 195 -12.56 -6.58 4.19
N PHE A 196 -11.63 -7.54 4.20
CA PHE A 196 -10.79 -7.86 5.36
C PHE A 196 -11.60 -8.16 6.65
N ALA A 197 -12.90 -8.49 6.54
CA ALA A 197 -13.78 -8.68 7.69
C ALA A 197 -13.26 -9.77 8.64
N SER A 198 -12.77 -10.90 8.14
CA SER A 198 -12.21 -11.96 8.96
C SER A 198 -11.02 -11.49 9.82
N VAL A 199 -10.24 -10.56 9.32
CA VAL A 199 -9.08 -9.98 10.04
C VAL A 199 -9.53 -8.87 10.99
N LEU A 200 -10.35 -7.93 10.51
CA LEU A 200 -10.69 -6.72 11.24
C LEU A 200 -11.79 -6.93 12.29
N GLN A 201 -12.81 -7.74 11.96
CA GLN A 201 -13.99 -7.94 12.81
C GLN A 201 -13.91 -9.24 13.60
N HIS A 202 -13.37 -10.30 13.00
CA HIS A 202 -13.31 -11.63 13.62
C HIS A 202 -11.94 -11.97 14.23
N GLY A 203 -10.94 -11.10 14.07
CA GLY A 203 -9.65 -11.23 14.73
C GLY A 203 -8.88 -12.51 14.37
N VAL A 204 -9.00 -12.98 13.11
CA VAL A 204 -8.28 -14.19 12.66
C VAL A 204 -6.78 -14.05 12.87
N VAL A 205 -6.25 -12.83 12.68
CA VAL A 205 -4.90 -12.42 13.04
C VAL A 205 -4.96 -11.06 13.74
N PRO A 206 -4.05 -10.75 14.68
CA PRO A 206 -4.10 -9.51 15.48
C PRO A 206 -3.54 -8.30 14.70
N LEU A 207 -4.05 -8.08 13.47
CA LEU A 207 -3.55 -7.00 12.62
C LEU A 207 -3.76 -5.60 13.24
N PRO A 208 -4.96 -5.26 13.81
CA PRO A 208 -5.16 -3.95 14.41
C PRO A 208 -4.13 -3.65 15.52
N GLU A 209 -3.85 -4.61 16.38
CA GLU A 209 -2.89 -4.47 17.48
C GLU A 209 -1.46 -4.31 16.95
N ILE A 210 -1.08 -5.06 15.90
CA ILE A 210 0.23 -4.93 15.25
C ILE A 210 0.39 -3.52 14.66
N LEU A 211 -0.66 -2.98 14.02
CA LEU A 211 -0.65 -1.65 13.44
C LEU A 211 -0.54 -0.55 14.53
N GLN A 212 -1.30 -0.68 15.62
CA GLN A 212 -1.20 0.22 16.78
C GLN A 212 0.22 0.23 17.37
N MET A 213 0.81 -0.96 17.58
CA MET A 213 2.19 -1.09 18.05
C MET A 213 3.19 -0.45 17.07
N SER A 214 3.02 -0.71 15.77
CA SER A 214 3.89 -0.16 14.73
C SER A 214 3.88 1.37 14.71
N MET A 215 2.71 1.98 14.83
CA MET A 215 2.57 3.44 14.95
C MET A 215 3.26 3.97 16.21
N LYS A 216 2.97 3.36 17.35
CA LYS A 216 3.51 3.80 18.65
C LYS A 216 5.04 3.75 18.67
N TYR A 217 5.63 2.64 18.27
CA TYR A 217 7.09 2.49 18.26
C TYR A 217 7.74 3.30 17.14
N GLY A 218 7.14 3.33 15.95
CA GLY A 218 7.63 4.10 14.82
C GLY A 218 7.66 5.59 15.10
N SER A 219 6.56 6.17 15.61
CA SER A 219 6.48 7.59 15.97
C SER A 219 7.42 7.91 17.13
N GLY A 220 7.54 7.01 18.12
CA GLY A 220 8.46 7.18 19.25
C GLY A 220 9.93 7.21 18.80
N ALA A 221 10.33 6.31 17.89
CA ALA A 221 11.68 6.24 17.36
C ALA A 221 12.02 7.45 16.49
N MET A 222 11.10 7.86 15.61
CA MET A 222 11.28 9.00 14.70
C MET A 222 11.03 10.34 15.36
N ARG A 223 10.39 10.37 16.56
CA ARG A 223 9.94 11.58 17.29
C ARG A 223 9.05 12.49 16.44
N ARG A 224 8.31 11.92 15.50
CA ARG A 224 7.39 12.58 14.56
C ARG A 224 6.31 11.59 14.14
N PRO A 225 5.18 12.06 13.60
CA PRO A 225 4.24 11.20 12.89
C PRO A 225 4.95 10.45 11.77
N VAL A 226 4.53 9.20 11.54
CA VAL A 226 5.18 8.30 10.57
C VAL A 226 4.19 7.72 9.58
N GLU A 227 4.69 7.44 8.39
CA GLU A 227 4.07 6.56 7.41
C GLU A 227 4.89 5.27 7.33
N ILE A 228 4.20 4.13 7.38
CA ILE A 228 4.79 2.79 7.40
C ILE A 228 4.17 1.99 6.26
N GLU A 229 5.01 1.46 5.38
CA GLU A 229 4.59 0.46 4.39
C GLU A 229 4.85 -0.93 4.93
N PHE A 230 3.88 -1.82 4.77
CA PHE A 230 3.99 -3.19 5.24
C PHE A 230 3.36 -4.19 4.28
N ALA A 231 3.74 -5.45 4.43
CA ALA A 231 3.07 -6.59 3.82
C ALA A 231 2.82 -7.67 4.88
N CYS A 232 1.80 -8.49 4.65
CA CYS A 232 1.46 -9.59 5.54
C CYS A 232 1.03 -10.81 4.74
N ASN A 233 1.57 -11.97 5.10
CA ASN A 233 1.09 -13.26 4.65
C ASN A 233 0.29 -13.92 5.78
N ILE A 234 -0.90 -14.40 5.48
CA ILE A 234 -1.73 -15.17 6.41
C ILE A 234 -1.69 -16.63 5.96
N HIS A 235 -1.28 -17.51 6.86
CA HIS A 235 -1.17 -18.93 6.60
C HIS A 235 -2.48 -19.69 6.93
N ALA A 236 -2.61 -20.90 6.40
CA ALA A 236 -3.80 -21.72 6.59
C ALA A 236 -4.10 -22.06 8.08
N ASP A 237 -3.07 -22.09 8.91
CA ASP A 237 -3.17 -22.30 10.37
C ASP A 237 -3.54 -21.02 11.14
N ARG A 238 -3.84 -19.92 10.44
CA ARG A 238 -4.14 -18.58 10.98
C ARG A 238 -2.97 -17.89 11.67
N THR A 239 -1.76 -18.34 11.44
CA THR A 239 -0.57 -17.53 11.75
C THR A 239 -0.35 -16.47 10.68
N CYS A 240 0.36 -15.40 11.01
CA CYS A 240 0.72 -14.37 10.04
C CYS A 240 2.17 -13.96 10.19
N ASP A 241 2.78 -13.71 9.03
CA ASP A 241 4.08 -13.04 8.94
C ASP A 241 3.84 -11.59 8.57
N PHE A 242 4.19 -10.69 9.47
CA PHE A 242 4.10 -9.25 9.25
C PHE A 242 5.48 -8.68 8.94
N TYR A 243 5.59 -7.97 7.81
CA TYR A 243 6.84 -7.39 7.32
C TYR A 243 6.72 -5.88 7.25
N LEU A 244 7.49 -5.18 8.05
CA LEU A 244 7.68 -3.75 7.92
C LEU A 244 8.63 -3.52 6.74
N LEU A 245 8.16 -2.88 5.68
CA LEU A 245 8.91 -2.68 4.44
C LEU A 245 9.64 -1.33 4.43
N GLN A 246 8.95 -0.27 4.86
CA GLN A 246 9.50 1.07 4.92
C GLN A 246 8.86 1.83 6.07
N ILE A 247 9.63 2.71 6.70
CA ILE A 247 9.14 3.71 7.64
C ILE A 247 9.75 5.06 7.28
N ARG A 248 8.92 6.10 7.24
CA ARG A 248 9.36 7.48 7.00
C ARG A 248 8.58 8.46 7.87
N PRO A 249 9.18 9.58 8.30
CA PRO A 249 8.43 10.62 8.95
C PRO A 249 7.46 11.28 7.98
N ILE A 250 6.27 11.63 8.47
CA ILE A 250 5.35 12.51 7.74
C ILE A 250 5.91 13.93 7.90
N VAL A 251 6.24 14.56 6.77
CA VAL A 251 6.72 15.95 6.74
C VAL A 251 5.51 16.86 6.65
N ASP A 252 5.37 17.76 7.60
CA ASP A 252 4.31 18.77 7.59
C ASP A 252 4.57 19.75 6.43
N ALA A 253 3.56 20.02 5.60
CA ALA A 253 3.71 21.00 4.51
C ALA A 253 4.15 22.39 5.00
N LYS A 254 3.86 22.72 6.26
CA LYS A 254 4.32 23.96 6.91
C LYS A 254 5.85 24.05 7.06
N GLU A 255 6.55 22.89 7.20
CA GLU A 255 8.03 22.88 7.27
C GLU A 255 8.69 23.13 5.91
N MET A 256 7.94 23.02 4.82
CA MET A 256 8.43 23.25 3.44
C MET A 256 8.21 24.70 2.94
N LEU A 257 7.53 25.52 3.71
CA LEU A 257 7.27 26.91 3.35
C LEU A 257 8.27 27.80 4.09
N ASP A 258 9.13 28.49 3.34
CA ASP A 258 10.08 29.49 3.87
C ASP A 258 9.37 30.79 4.34
N GLU A 259 8.06 30.92 4.10
CA GLU A 259 7.25 32.09 4.45
C GLU A 259 6.20 31.73 5.49
N ASP A 260 6.01 32.61 6.46
CA ASP A 260 4.92 32.52 7.43
C ASP A 260 3.59 32.86 6.73
N VAL A 261 2.89 31.80 6.28
CA VAL A 261 1.60 31.90 5.59
C VAL A 261 0.55 32.65 6.43
N ALA A 262 0.69 32.64 7.74
CA ALA A 262 -0.19 33.40 8.64
C ALA A 262 0.02 34.94 8.53
N ALA A 263 1.21 35.35 8.09
CA ALA A 263 1.55 36.75 7.90
C ALA A 263 1.07 37.35 6.57
N ILE A 264 0.60 36.53 5.61
CA ILE A 264 0.10 36.99 4.32
C ILE A 264 -1.23 37.74 4.53
N PRO A 265 -1.38 39.00 4.08
CA PRO A 265 -2.62 39.75 4.23
C PRO A 265 -3.78 39.09 3.48
N ASP A 266 -4.99 39.15 4.02
CA ASP A 266 -6.20 38.59 3.38
C ASP A 266 -6.46 39.16 1.99
N SER A 267 -6.00 40.39 1.71
CA SER A 267 -6.09 41.02 0.39
C SER A 267 -5.25 40.37 -0.71
N GLU A 268 -4.27 39.55 -0.31
CA GLU A 268 -3.38 38.83 -1.22
C GLU A 268 -3.75 37.34 -1.31
N CYS A 269 -4.77 36.88 -0.56
CA CYS A 269 -5.23 35.52 -0.55
C CYS A 269 -6.43 35.34 -1.50
N LEU A 270 -6.37 34.34 -2.37
CA LEU A 270 -7.52 33.89 -3.17
C LEU A 270 -8.53 33.11 -2.31
N LEU A 271 -8.03 32.34 -1.36
CA LEU A 271 -8.80 31.56 -0.40
C LEU A 271 -7.96 31.36 0.86
N ARG A 272 -8.56 31.52 2.03
CA ARG A 272 -7.94 31.22 3.32
C ARG A 272 -8.84 30.26 4.11
N SER A 273 -8.28 29.15 4.60
CA SER A 273 -8.92 28.25 5.54
C SER A 273 -8.13 28.23 6.84
N HIS A 274 -8.83 28.37 7.97
CA HIS A 274 -8.19 28.33 9.32
C HIS A 274 -8.21 26.93 9.92
N ASN A 275 -9.00 26.00 9.36
CA ASN A 275 -9.25 24.66 9.91
C ASN A 275 -9.02 23.54 8.86
N SER A 276 -8.20 23.79 7.83
CA SER A 276 -7.79 22.72 6.94
C SER A 276 -6.62 21.96 7.56
N LEU A 277 -6.84 20.70 7.84
CA LEU A 277 -5.81 19.75 8.18
C LEU A 277 -5.11 19.25 6.93
#